data_a9d34b0cad223e9ac1fe5a6c7801ab59
#
_entry.id   a9d34b0cad223e9ac1fe5a6c7801ab59
#
_cell.length_a   1.000
_cell.length_b   1.000
_cell.length_c   1.000
_cell.angle_alpha   90.00
_cell.angle_beta   90.00
_cell.angle_gamma   90.00
#
_symmetry.space_group_name_H-M   'P 1'
#
loop_
_entity.id
_entity.type
_entity.pdbx_description
1 polymer ?
#
loop_
_entity_poly.entity_id
_entity_poly.type
_entity_poly.pdbx_seq_one_letter_code
_entity_poly.pdbx_strand_id
1 'polypeptide(L)'
;RMVSVTFGGWDHHSNIKGAFDGQAPQFDQAFARLITDLQDRGMLKRTLVMVSSEFGRTPKINGTNGRDHWPRVFSVAMAGGGMKEGYIHGASDALGGEPDRDPVGPEDLAKTMYRVLGINAEKRIMSDGGRPVDIVNGGRVMTDWLA
;
A
#
# COMPACT_ATOMS: atom_id res chain seq x y z
N ARG A 1 -4.57 11.10 13.73
CA ARG A 1 -5.91 10.66 13.27
C ARG A 1 -5.72 9.77 12.05
N MET A 2 -6.54 8.74 11.92
CA MET A 2 -6.54 7.81 10.79
C MET A 2 -7.96 7.75 10.21
N VAL A 3 -8.05 7.73 8.88
CA VAL A 3 -9.30 7.53 8.13
C VAL A 3 -9.05 6.38 7.15
N SER A 4 -9.96 5.44 7.10
CA SER A 4 -9.93 4.35 6.13
C SER A 4 -11.14 4.49 5.21
N VAL A 5 -10.90 4.36 3.91
CA VAL A 5 -11.93 4.38 2.88
C VAL A 5 -11.80 3.09 2.07
N THR A 6 -12.88 2.35 1.96
CA THR A 6 -12.92 1.15 1.13
C THR A 6 -13.59 1.46 -0.20
N PHE A 7 -12.87 1.25 -1.28
CA PHE A 7 -13.41 1.24 -2.63
C PHE A 7 -13.30 -0.20 -3.15
N GLY A 8 -14.34 -0.98 -2.88
CA GLY A 8 -14.37 -2.42 -3.10
C GLY A 8 -14.72 -2.83 -4.53
N GLY A 9 -14.84 -4.16 -4.73
CA GLY A 9 -15.25 -4.73 -6.01
C GLY A 9 -14.11 -5.09 -6.97
N TRP A 10 -12.86 -5.15 -6.49
CA TRP A 10 -11.68 -5.46 -7.31
C TRP A 10 -11.36 -6.97 -7.43
N ASP A 11 -12.23 -7.83 -6.92
CA ASP A 11 -12.02 -9.28 -6.90
C ASP A 11 -12.49 -9.95 -8.22
N HIS A 12 -11.76 -9.67 -9.30
CA HIS A 12 -12.14 -10.04 -10.65
C HIS A 12 -11.52 -11.37 -11.09
N HIS A 13 -12.12 -12.48 -10.68
CA HIS A 13 -11.77 -13.82 -11.13
C HIS A 13 -12.28 -14.15 -12.56
N SER A 14 -13.08 -13.26 -13.15
CA SER A 14 -13.58 -13.36 -14.52
C SER A 14 -13.72 -11.99 -15.16
N ASN A 15 -13.65 -11.91 -16.48
CA ASN A 15 -13.86 -10.70 -17.27
C ASN A 15 -13.21 -9.43 -16.71
N ILE A 16 -11.94 -9.53 -16.28
CA ILE A 16 -11.23 -8.43 -15.61
C ILE A 16 -11.24 -7.13 -16.43
N LYS A 17 -11.14 -7.23 -17.78
CA LYS A 17 -11.14 -6.04 -18.63
C LYS A 17 -12.45 -5.25 -18.50
N GLY A 18 -13.59 -5.91 -18.66
CA GLY A 18 -14.89 -5.24 -18.56
C GLY A 18 -15.15 -4.63 -17.19
N ALA A 19 -14.73 -5.33 -16.13
CA ALA A 19 -14.84 -4.83 -14.78
C ALA A 19 -13.95 -3.58 -14.54
N PHE A 20 -12.70 -3.62 -14.99
CA PHE A 20 -11.78 -2.49 -14.89
C PHE A 20 -12.25 -1.27 -15.69
N ASP A 21 -12.75 -1.45 -16.91
CA ASP A 21 -13.23 -0.36 -17.76
C ASP A 21 -14.35 0.46 -17.06
N GLY A 22 -15.16 -0.19 -16.22
CA GLY A 22 -16.20 0.49 -15.43
C GLY A 22 -15.73 1.09 -14.11
N GLN A 23 -14.77 0.47 -13.45
CA GLN A 23 -14.41 0.79 -12.08
C GLN A 23 -13.16 1.69 -11.96
N ALA A 24 -12.14 1.43 -12.76
CA ALA A 24 -10.89 2.17 -12.68
C ALA A 24 -11.03 3.68 -12.94
N PRO A 25 -11.85 4.16 -13.88
CA PRO A 25 -12.05 5.59 -14.08
C PRO A 25 -12.67 6.30 -12.86
N GLN A 26 -13.55 5.62 -12.13
CA GLN A 26 -14.17 6.18 -10.91
C GLN A 26 -13.12 6.32 -9.81
N PHE A 27 -12.29 5.30 -9.62
CA PHE A 27 -11.19 5.35 -8.66
C PHE A 27 -10.19 6.45 -9.03
N ASP A 28 -9.76 6.51 -10.28
CA ASP A 28 -8.80 7.48 -10.78
C ASP A 28 -9.26 8.92 -10.52
N GLN A 29 -10.49 9.26 -10.87
CA GLN A 29 -11.07 10.58 -10.64
C GLN A 29 -11.15 10.93 -9.15
N ALA A 30 -11.63 9.99 -8.33
CA ALA A 30 -11.77 10.21 -6.89
C ALA A 30 -10.40 10.38 -6.22
N PHE A 31 -9.44 9.54 -6.57
CA PHE A 31 -8.09 9.60 -6.02
C PHE A 31 -7.35 10.86 -6.46
N ALA A 32 -7.37 11.19 -7.75
CA ALA A 32 -6.76 12.42 -8.27
C ALA A 32 -7.35 13.66 -7.59
N ARG A 33 -8.68 13.70 -7.41
CA ARG A 33 -9.34 14.82 -6.73
C ARG A 33 -8.95 14.92 -5.26
N LEU A 34 -8.86 13.80 -4.55
CA LEU A 34 -8.40 13.78 -3.16
C LEU A 34 -6.99 14.36 -3.01
N ILE A 35 -6.06 13.92 -3.85
CA ILE A 35 -4.67 14.42 -3.81
C ILE A 35 -4.63 15.92 -4.12
N THR A 36 -5.33 16.36 -5.17
CA THR A 36 -5.40 17.77 -5.54
C THR A 36 -5.99 18.64 -4.41
N ASP A 37 -7.12 18.23 -3.83
CA ASP A 37 -7.74 18.97 -2.72
C ASP A 37 -6.81 19.08 -1.49
N LEU A 38 -6.12 17.99 -1.14
CA LEU A 38 -5.15 18.01 -0.05
C LEU A 38 -3.97 18.95 -0.36
N GLN A 39 -3.50 18.94 -1.59
CA GLN A 39 -2.44 19.83 -2.06
C GLN A 39 -2.87 21.30 -1.99
N ASP A 40 -4.01 21.65 -2.60
CA ASP A 40 -4.54 23.01 -2.67
C ASP A 40 -4.81 23.59 -1.27
N ARG A 41 -5.20 22.76 -0.32
CA ARG A 41 -5.43 23.13 1.08
C ARG A 41 -4.15 23.14 1.93
N GLY A 42 -2.99 22.82 1.35
CA GLY A 42 -1.72 22.72 2.08
C GLY A 42 -1.69 21.58 3.11
N MET A 43 -2.59 20.60 2.98
CA MET A 43 -2.73 19.50 3.92
C MET A 43 -1.88 18.28 3.55
N LEU A 44 -1.51 18.12 2.28
CA LEU A 44 -0.81 16.93 1.78
C LEU A 44 0.52 16.69 2.50
N LYS A 45 1.25 17.76 2.85
CA LYS A 45 2.51 17.66 3.61
C LYS A 45 2.36 17.00 4.99
N ARG A 46 1.16 17.05 5.57
CA ARG A 46 0.84 16.51 6.91
C ARG A 46 -0.11 15.31 6.86
N THR A 47 -0.43 14.83 5.67
CA THR A 47 -1.37 13.74 5.46
C THR A 47 -0.72 12.70 4.57
N LEU A 48 -0.42 11.53 5.13
CA LEU A 48 -0.04 10.39 4.32
C LEU A 48 -1.30 9.77 3.73
N VAL A 49 -1.37 9.72 2.42
CA VAL A 49 -2.39 8.98 1.68
C VAL A 49 -1.75 7.70 1.14
N MET A 50 -2.33 6.56 1.45
CA MET A 50 -1.84 5.26 1.01
C MET A 50 -2.96 4.50 0.29
N VAL A 51 -2.64 3.94 -0.86
CA VAL A 51 -3.47 2.98 -1.59
C VAL A 51 -2.78 1.63 -1.54
N SER A 52 -3.45 0.66 -1.00
CA SER A 52 -2.95 -0.72 -0.87
C SER A 52 -4.07 -1.72 -1.07
N SER A 53 -3.69 -2.93 -1.35
CA SER A 53 -4.52 -4.14 -1.32
C SER A 53 -3.92 -5.12 -0.32
N GLU A 54 -4.66 -6.14 0.07
CA GLU A 54 -4.18 -7.20 0.94
C GLU A 54 -3.19 -8.15 0.24
N PHE A 55 -3.30 -8.29 -1.08
CA PHE A 55 -2.40 -9.08 -1.94
C PHE A 55 -2.52 -8.60 -3.40
N GLY A 56 -1.66 -9.14 -4.25
CA GLY A 56 -1.69 -8.91 -5.69
C GLY A 56 -2.58 -9.90 -6.45
N ARG A 57 -2.47 -9.87 -7.76
CA ARG A 57 -3.20 -10.76 -8.67
C ARG A 57 -2.23 -11.52 -9.57
N THR A 58 -2.61 -12.72 -9.97
CA THR A 58 -1.76 -13.56 -10.83
C THR A 58 -1.30 -12.80 -12.08
N PRO A 59 -0.01 -12.88 -12.45
CA PRO A 59 0.48 -12.28 -13.70
C PRO A 59 -0.23 -12.85 -14.93
N LYS A 60 -0.57 -14.13 -14.88
CA LYS A 60 -1.28 -14.81 -15.97
C LYS A 60 -2.80 -14.64 -15.83
N ILE A 61 -3.45 -14.35 -16.92
CA ILE A 61 -4.92 -14.37 -17.05
C ILE A 61 -5.39 -15.83 -16.97
N ASN A 62 -6.42 -16.09 -16.17
CA ASN A 62 -7.02 -17.40 -16.03
C ASN A 62 -8.00 -17.77 -17.15
N GLY A 63 -8.55 -18.99 -17.12
CA GLY A 63 -9.45 -19.49 -18.16
C GLY A 63 -10.79 -18.76 -18.31
N THR A 64 -11.15 -17.91 -17.35
CA THR A 64 -12.37 -17.08 -17.36
C THR A 64 -12.10 -15.61 -17.65
N ASN A 65 -10.92 -15.30 -18.21
CA ASN A 65 -10.46 -13.93 -18.50
C ASN A 65 -10.38 -13.03 -17.24
N GLY A 66 -10.04 -13.61 -16.11
CA GLY A 66 -9.80 -12.93 -14.84
C GLY A 66 -8.40 -13.15 -14.31
N ARG A 67 -8.16 -12.70 -13.08
CA ARG A 67 -6.92 -12.94 -12.34
C ARG A 67 -7.25 -13.45 -10.94
N ASP A 68 -6.51 -14.45 -10.48
CA ASP A 68 -6.68 -15.02 -9.16
C ASP A 68 -5.78 -14.34 -8.12
N HIS A 69 -5.94 -14.68 -6.86
CA HIS A 69 -5.15 -14.12 -5.76
C HIS A 69 -3.67 -14.52 -5.88
N TRP A 70 -2.78 -13.54 -5.64
CA TRP A 70 -1.34 -13.75 -5.73
C TRP A 70 -0.62 -12.96 -4.63
N PRO A 71 -0.35 -13.58 -3.47
CA PRO A 71 0.20 -12.86 -2.32
C PRO A 71 1.70 -12.54 -2.42
N ARG A 72 2.39 -13.05 -3.42
CA ARG A 72 3.85 -12.99 -3.51
C ARG A 72 4.39 -11.61 -3.86
N VAL A 73 3.66 -10.88 -4.68
CA VAL A 73 4.07 -9.53 -5.11
C VAL A 73 2.86 -8.65 -5.40
N PHE A 74 2.91 -7.41 -4.94
CA PHE A 74 1.94 -6.38 -5.29
C PHE A 74 2.55 -4.99 -5.06
N SER A 75 1.84 -3.96 -5.48
CA SER A 75 2.31 -2.58 -5.38
C SER A 75 1.48 -1.79 -4.38
N VAL A 76 2.14 -0.86 -3.72
CA VAL A 76 1.52 0.14 -2.83
C VAL A 76 1.86 1.53 -3.36
N ALA A 77 0.89 2.43 -3.42
CA ALA A 77 1.12 3.83 -3.76
C ALA A 77 0.97 4.70 -2.52
N MET A 78 1.86 5.66 -2.35
CA MET A 78 1.84 6.61 -1.24
C MET A 78 2.04 8.03 -1.72
N ALA A 79 1.37 8.99 -1.08
CA ALA A 79 1.52 10.41 -1.37
C ALA A 79 1.44 11.25 -0.09
N GLY A 80 2.21 12.32 -0.05
CA GLY A 80 2.23 13.25 1.09
C GLY A 80 2.89 12.69 2.35
N GLY A 81 2.64 13.32 3.50
CA GLY A 81 3.15 12.87 4.80
C GLY A 81 4.69 12.78 4.91
N GLY A 82 5.44 13.52 4.08
CA GLY A 82 6.90 13.46 4.06
C GLY A 82 7.48 12.33 3.19
N MET A 83 6.67 11.70 2.35
CA MET A 83 7.17 10.74 1.35
C MET A 83 7.84 11.46 0.19
N LYS A 84 8.90 10.88 -0.37
CA LYS A 84 9.57 11.39 -1.57
C LYS A 84 8.62 11.35 -2.77
N GLU A 85 8.54 12.47 -3.47
CA GLU A 85 7.77 12.58 -4.70
C GLU A 85 8.50 11.90 -5.87
N GLY A 86 7.75 11.21 -6.74
CA GLY A 86 8.27 10.55 -7.94
C GLY A 86 9.24 9.39 -7.67
N TYR A 87 9.32 8.90 -6.44
CA TYR A 87 10.22 7.82 -6.06
C TYR A 87 9.58 6.45 -6.32
N ILE A 88 10.32 5.56 -6.94
CA ILE A 88 9.93 4.17 -7.18
C ILE A 88 10.90 3.26 -6.44
N HIS A 89 10.39 2.37 -5.62
CA HIS A 89 11.16 1.40 -4.84
C HIS A 89 10.83 -0.03 -5.29
N GLY A 90 11.88 -0.83 -5.44
CA GLY A 90 11.76 -2.24 -5.77
C GLY A 90 11.29 -2.53 -7.20
N ALA A 91 11.34 -3.78 -7.55
CA ALA A 91 10.79 -4.31 -8.79
C ALA A 91 10.45 -5.80 -8.63
N SER A 92 9.49 -6.25 -9.41
CA SER A 92 9.25 -7.68 -9.61
C SER A 92 10.19 -8.25 -10.67
N ASP A 93 10.23 -9.58 -10.77
CA ASP A 93 10.81 -10.28 -11.90
C ASP A 93 10.13 -9.89 -13.22
N ALA A 94 10.71 -10.33 -14.34
CA ALA A 94 10.21 -10.00 -15.67
C ALA A 94 8.79 -10.52 -15.96
N LEU A 95 8.30 -11.48 -15.17
CA LEU A 95 6.96 -12.05 -15.31
C LEU A 95 5.96 -11.45 -14.32
N GLY A 96 6.40 -10.60 -13.39
CA GLY A 96 5.56 -10.06 -12.33
C GLY A 96 5.14 -11.10 -11.29
N GLY A 97 5.93 -12.16 -11.13
CA GLY A 97 5.61 -13.28 -10.26
C GLY A 97 6.13 -13.16 -8.84
N GLU A 98 7.33 -12.66 -8.68
CA GLU A 98 8.04 -12.56 -7.40
C GLU A 98 8.74 -11.21 -7.28
N PRO A 99 9.04 -10.71 -6.07
CA PRO A 99 9.96 -9.59 -5.90
C PRO A 99 11.36 -9.99 -6.37
N ASP A 100 12.02 -9.14 -7.15
CA ASP A 100 13.36 -9.38 -7.69
C ASP A 100 14.39 -8.40 -7.10
N ARG A 101 14.05 -7.13 -7.05
CA ARG A 101 14.93 -6.09 -6.53
C ARG A 101 14.29 -5.36 -5.37
N ASP A 102 15.09 -5.10 -4.32
CA ASP A 102 14.71 -4.33 -3.13
C ASP A 102 13.35 -4.73 -2.57
N PRO A 103 13.15 -6.01 -2.18
CA PRO A 103 11.88 -6.48 -1.67
C PRO A 103 11.50 -5.77 -0.38
N VAL A 104 10.19 -5.56 -0.19
CA VAL A 104 9.60 -4.93 1.00
C VAL A 104 8.56 -5.86 1.59
N GLY A 105 8.70 -6.14 2.89
CA GLY A 105 7.70 -6.88 3.63
C GLY A 105 6.61 -5.98 4.23
N PRO A 106 5.47 -6.55 4.62
CA PRO A 106 4.42 -5.82 5.34
C PRO A 106 4.93 -5.14 6.62
N GLU A 107 5.92 -5.76 7.29
CA GLU A 107 6.54 -5.24 8.51
C GLU A 107 7.35 -3.97 8.24
N ASP A 108 8.06 -3.89 7.10
CA ASP A 108 8.79 -2.70 6.66
C ASP A 108 7.82 -1.55 6.38
N LEU A 109 6.73 -1.85 5.69
CA LEU A 109 5.66 -0.89 5.41
C LEU A 109 5.06 -0.37 6.73
N ALA A 110 4.69 -1.27 7.64
CA ALA A 110 4.10 -0.92 8.92
C ALA A 110 5.04 -0.05 9.77
N LYS A 111 6.33 -0.42 9.89
CA LYS A 111 7.32 0.38 10.61
C LYS A 111 7.51 1.77 10.01
N THR A 112 7.53 1.85 8.68
CA THR A 112 7.66 3.13 7.98
C THR A 112 6.43 4.02 8.23
N MET A 113 5.22 3.46 8.15
CA MET A 113 3.99 4.19 8.48
C MET A 113 3.99 4.69 9.93
N TYR A 114 4.36 3.85 10.90
CA TYR A 114 4.46 4.27 12.30
C TYR A 114 5.50 5.39 12.47
N ARG A 115 6.63 5.30 11.79
CA ARG A 115 7.64 6.37 11.80
C ARG A 115 7.07 7.70 11.31
N VAL A 116 6.33 7.70 10.19
CA VAL A 116 5.67 8.91 9.64
C VAL A 116 4.62 9.46 10.61
N LEU A 117 3.91 8.60 11.32
CA LEU A 117 2.93 8.99 12.34
C LEU A 117 3.56 9.44 13.66
N GLY A 118 4.89 9.41 13.81
CA GLY A 118 5.59 9.76 15.04
C GLY A 118 5.49 8.68 16.13
N ILE A 119 5.11 7.47 15.77
CA ILE A 119 5.01 6.32 16.68
C ILE A 119 6.32 5.53 16.65
N ASN A 120 6.89 5.27 17.81
CA ASN A 120 8.06 4.40 17.92
C ASN A 120 7.63 2.93 17.88
N ALA A 121 7.77 2.30 16.72
CA ALA A 121 7.40 0.90 16.48
C ALA A 121 8.35 -0.12 17.17
N GLU A 122 9.48 0.32 17.72
CA GLU A 122 10.37 -0.54 18.52
C GLU A 122 9.86 -0.73 19.97
N LYS A 123 8.84 0.02 20.37
CA LYS A 123 8.23 -0.15 21.69
C LYS A 123 7.49 -1.47 21.78
N ARG A 124 7.60 -2.06 22.96
CA ARG A 124 6.74 -3.15 23.40
C ARG A 124 5.58 -2.62 24.23
N ILE A 125 4.42 -3.17 24.00
CA ILE A 125 3.24 -2.96 24.83
C ILE A 125 3.04 -4.20 25.71
N MET A 126 2.48 -4.01 26.89
CA MET A 126 2.14 -5.13 27.77
C MET A 126 0.71 -5.56 27.49
N SER A 127 0.51 -6.84 27.21
CA SER A 127 -0.84 -7.43 27.19
C SER A 127 -1.43 -7.49 28.60
N ASP A 128 -2.72 -7.71 28.71
CA ASP A 128 -3.43 -7.82 30.00
C ASP A 128 -2.83 -8.89 30.93
N GLY A 129 -2.20 -9.92 30.38
CA GLY A 129 -1.47 -10.96 31.12
C GLY A 129 -0.02 -10.61 31.45
N GLY A 130 0.42 -9.36 31.28
CA GLY A 130 1.79 -8.92 31.56
C GLY A 130 2.85 -9.43 30.58
N ARG A 131 2.47 -9.98 29.44
CA ARG A 131 3.39 -10.42 28.38
C ARG A 131 3.77 -9.24 27.49
N PRO A 132 5.07 -8.99 27.23
CA PRO A 132 5.48 -7.98 26.27
C PRO A 132 5.14 -8.41 24.84
N VAL A 133 4.54 -7.50 24.07
CA VAL A 133 4.16 -7.69 22.66
C VAL A 133 4.79 -6.57 21.84
N ASP A 134 5.48 -6.92 20.78
CA ASP A 134 6.05 -5.95 19.87
C ASP A 134 4.90 -5.28 19.06
N ILE A 135 4.97 -3.97 18.86
CA ILE A 135 4.03 -3.24 18.02
C ILE A 135 4.14 -3.72 16.56
N VAL A 136 5.38 -3.91 16.10
CA VAL A 136 5.67 -4.56 14.82
C VAL A 136 6.81 -5.54 15.05
N ASN A 137 6.58 -6.81 14.74
CA ASN A 137 7.58 -7.85 14.88
C ASN A 137 8.42 -7.92 13.61
N GLY A 138 9.73 -7.63 13.71
CA GLY A 138 10.64 -7.58 12.57
C GLY A 138 10.50 -6.31 11.72
N GLY A 139 11.02 -6.36 10.49
CA GLY A 139 11.01 -5.24 9.54
C GLY A 139 11.95 -4.08 9.88
N ARG A 140 12.05 -3.13 8.98
CA ARG A 140 12.86 -1.91 9.10
C ARG A 140 12.11 -0.69 8.60
N VAL A 141 12.51 0.49 9.05
CA VAL A 141 12.01 1.74 8.48
C VAL A 141 12.69 1.98 7.13
N MET A 142 11.91 2.20 6.11
CA MET A 142 12.37 2.51 4.75
C MET A 142 12.72 3.99 4.64
N THR A 143 13.88 4.37 5.17
CA THR A 143 14.33 5.77 5.23
C THR A 143 14.48 6.41 3.86
N ASP A 144 14.81 5.62 2.84
CA ASP A 144 14.95 6.09 1.46
C ASP A 144 13.65 6.57 0.82
N TRP A 145 12.51 6.24 1.42
CA TRP A 145 11.19 6.71 0.98
C TRP A 145 10.85 8.11 1.52
N LEU A 146 11.58 8.56 2.53
CA LEU A 146 11.30 9.81 3.23
C LEU A 146 12.08 10.99 2.61
N ALA A 147 11.43 12.16 2.55
CA ALA A 147 12.01 13.40 2.04
C ALA A 147 12.89 14.12 3.08
#